data_06eb645537dbd8306176488bcaa0255f
#
_entry.id   06eb645537dbd8306176488bcaa0255f
#
_cell.length_a   1.000
_cell.length_b   1.000
_cell.length_c   1.000
_cell.angle_alpha   90.00
_cell.angle_beta   90.00
_cell.angle_gamma   90.00
#
_symmetry.space_group_name_H-M   'P 1'
#
loop_
_entity.id
_entity.type
_entity.pdbx_description
1 polymer ?
#
loop_
_entity_poly.entity_id
_entity_poly.type
_entity_poly.pdbx_seq_one_letter_code
_entity_poly.pdbx_strand_id
1 'polypeptide(L)'
;MGASVSFKQLDLYSRQIASYLQSLGLVKGDKVGVMMPNILQYPVVALGIIRAGMVLVNVNPLYTSRELSHQLHDSGAKALFIVENFAKTYQDAEDKGQVEHVILCKIGDMLGTLKGAVVNLVARHVKKMIPAYSLPDSVSFKQALNAVSASKYQRPDMNLSDVALLQYTGGTTGVAKGAMLSHGNLVANMLQISALMNSAFDDDVDANDVILTALPLYHVFSFMVCGMYVMYQGLSLIHISEPTRPY
;
A
#
# COMPACT_ATOMS: atom_id res chain seq x y z
N MET A 1 16.60 9.06 -1.61
CA MET A 1 17.34 7.94 -2.18
C MET A 1 17.42 7.93 -3.72
N GLY A 2 16.85 8.85 -4.44
CA GLY A 2 16.99 9.08 -5.89
C GLY A 2 16.50 7.94 -6.79
N ALA A 3 15.50 7.17 -6.37
CA ALA A 3 14.77 6.24 -7.22
C ALA A 3 13.35 6.77 -7.43
N SER A 4 12.82 6.59 -8.63
CA SER A 4 11.48 7.05 -9.00
C SER A 4 10.73 5.96 -9.75
N VAL A 5 9.42 6.04 -9.74
CA VAL A 5 8.50 5.24 -10.55
C VAL A 5 7.69 6.21 -11.41
N SER A 6 7.81 6.08 -12.72
CA SER A 6 6.99 6.89 -13.65
C SER A 6 5.54 6.37 -13.66
N PHE A 7 4.58 7.20 -14.10
CA PHE A 7 3.18 6.79 -14.29
C PHE A 7 3.05 5.56 -15.20
N LYS A 8 3.87 5.49 -16.27
CA LYS A 8 3.91 4.31 -17.15
C LYS A 8 4.35 3.05 -16.41
N GLN A 9 5.35 3.16 -15.54
CA GLN A 9 5.81 2.04 -14.71
C GLN A 9 4.78 1.68 -13.64
N LEU A 10 4.16 2.69 -13.02
CA LEU A 10 3.11 2.50 -12.02
C LEU A 10 1.91 1.75 -12.62
N ASP A 11 1.47 2.12 -13.83
CA ASP A 11 0.42 1.42 -14.56
C ASP A 11 0.82 -0.04 -14.86
N LEU A 12 2.03 -0.27 -15.37
CA LEU A 12 2.52 -1.61 -15.66
C LEU A 12 2.58 -2.47 -14.39
N TYR A 13 3.24 -1.99 -13.35
CA TYR A 13 3.47 -2.74 -12.12
C TYR A 13 2.17 -3.00 -11.35
N SER A 14 1.26 -2.03 -11.31
CA SER A 14 -0.04 -2.25 -10.66
C SER A 14 -0.90 -3.29 -11.41
N ARG A 15 -0.81 -3.37 -12.75
CA ARG A 15 -1.43 -4.45 -13.52
C ARG A 15 -0.78 -5.81 -13.23
N GLN A 16 0.53 -5.87 -13.07
CA GLN A 16 1.23 -7.11 -12.69
C GLN A 16 0.77 -7.60 -11.31
N ILE A 17 0.69 -6.70 -10.32
CA ILE A 17 0.16 -7.04 -8.99
C ILE A 17 -1.30 -7.48 -9.07
N ALA A 18 -2.14 -6.79 -9.84
CA ALA A 18 -3.54 -7.19 -10.04
C ALA A 18 -3.63 -8.60 -10.67
N SER A 19 -2.85 -8.86 -11.72
CA SER A 19 -2.77 -10.18 -12.37
C SER A 19 -2.30 -11.27 -11.39
N TYR A 20 -1.31 -10.95 -10.56
CA TYR A 20 -0.81 -11.87 -9.54
C TYR A 20 -1.90 -12.22 -8.52
N LEU A 21 -2.57 -11.23 -7.96
CA LEU A 21 -3.65 -11.46 -7.00
C LEU A 21 -4.79 -12.29 -7.60
N GLN A 22 -5.17 -12.00 -8.84
CA GLN A 22 -6.18 -12.79 -9.57
C GLN A 22 -5.70 -14.24 -9.80
N SER A 23 -4.40 -14.46 -10.04
CA SER A 23 -3.85 -15.81 -10.21
C SER A 23 -3.82 -16.63 -8.92
N LEU A 24 -3.91 -15.99 -7.76
CA LEU A 24 -4.08 -16.66 -6.46
C LEU A 24 -5.53 -17.09 -6.19
N GLY A 25 -6.45 -16.81 -7.12
CA GLY A 25 -7.88 -17.10 -6.97
C GLY A 25 -8.66 -16.04 -6.19
N LEU A 26 -8.04 -14.90 -5.86
CA LEU A 26 -8.76 -13.80 -5.24
C LEU A 26 -9.69 -13.15 -6.26
N VAL A 27 -10.87 -12.76 -5.78
CA VAL A 27 -11.93 -12.20 -6.62
C VAL A 27 -12.34 -10.80 -6.18
N LYS A 28 -13.17 -10.13 -6.96
CA LYS A 28 -13.76 -8.82 -6.62
C LYS A 28 -14.38 -8.87 -5.22
N GLY A 29 -14.05 -7.85 -4.40
CA GLY A 29 -14.51 -7.70 -3.02
C GLY A 29 -13.66 -8.41 -1.97
N ASP A 30 -12.72 -9.28 -2.37
CA ASP A 30 -11.75 -9.84 -1.43
C ASP A 30 -10.85 -8.75 -0.85
N LYS A 31 -10.48 -8.88 0.42
CA LYS A 31 -9.69 -7.88 1.13
C LYS A 31 -8.23 -8.25 1.11
N VAL A 32 -7.37 -7.24 0.88
CA VAL A 32 -5.92 -7.40 0.84
C VAL A 32 -5.27 -6.37 1.76
N GLY A 33 -4.58 -6.85 2.78
CA GLY A 33 -3.84 -6.03 3.74
C GLY A 33 -2.57 -5.45 3.13
N VAL A 34 -2.25 -4.21 3.49
CA VAL A 34 -0.99 -3.55 3.11
C VAL A 34 -0.38 -2.89 4.33
N MET A 35 0.70 -3.49 4.85
CA MET A 35 1.45 -3.05 6.03
C MET A 35 2.84 -2.56 5.60
N MET A 36 2.90 -1.32 5.16
CA MET A 36 4.16 -0.70 4.73
C MET A 36 4.15 0.82 4.90
N PRO A 37 5.33 1.42 5.18
CA PRO A 37 5.49 2.87 5.20
C PRO A 37 5.49 3.44 3.78
N ASN A 38 5.79 4.75 3.64
CA ASN A 38 5.93 5.41 2.35
C ASN A 38 7.18 4.90 1.60
N ILE A 39 7.01 3.83 0.86
CA ILE A 39 8.01 3.24 -0.04
C ILE A 39 7.41 3.09 -1.45
N LEU A 40 8.25 2.95 -2.46
CA LEU A 40 7.81 2.88 -3.87
C LEU A 40 6.84 1.73 -4.17
N GLN A 41 6.88 0.67 -3.38
CA GLN A 41 5.97 -0.47 -3.52
C GLN A 41 4.53 -0.12 -3.11
N TYR A 42 4.34 0.80 -2.15
CA TYR A 42 3.00 1.11 -1.63
C TYR A 42 2.01 1.52 -2.73
N PRO A 43 2.27 2.55 -3.57
CA PRO A 43 1.34 2.94 -4.62
C PRO A 43 1.13 1.83 -5.67
N VAL A 44 2.16 1.04 -5.97
CA VAL A 44 2.05 -0.09 -6.90
C VAL A 44 1.08 -1.14 -6.39
N VAL A 45 1.21 -1.52 -5.11
CA VAL A 45 0.38 -2.54 -4.47
C VAL A 45 -1.04 -2.02 -4.26
N ALA A 46 -1.20 -0.81 -3.72
CA ALA A 46 -2.51 -0.21 -3.46
C ALA A 46 -3.34 -0.09 -4.75
N LEU A 47 -2.75 0.44 -5.83
CA LEU A 47 -3.42 0.51 -7.12
C LEU A 47 -3.66 -0.86 -7.75
N GLY A 48 -2.75 -1.82 -7.55
CA GLY A 48 -2.93 -3.19 -8.02
C GLY A 48 -4.15 -3.86 -7.37
N ILE A 49 -4.33 -3.69 -6.07
CA ILE A 49 -5.49 -4.20 -5.31
C ILE A 49 -6.79 -3.56 -5.81
N ILE A 50 -6.84 -2.22 -5.83
CA ILE A 50 -8.03 -1.48 -6.27
C ILE A 50 -8.38 -1.79 -7.72
N ARG A 51 -7.39 -1.89 -8.60
CA ARG A 51 -7.54 -2.23 -10.01
C ARG A 51 -8.10 -3.64 -10.20
N ALA A 52 -7.72 -4.58 -9.35
CA ALA A 52 -8.26 -5.95 -9.37
C ALA A 52 -9.70 -6.05 -8.83
N GLY A 53 -10.30 -4.94 -8.43
CA GLY A 53 -11.63 -4.91 -7.81
C GLY A 53 -11.65 -5.43 -6.38
N MET A 54 -10.49 -5.56 -5.78
CA MET A 54 -10.32 -5.99 -4.40
C MET A 54 -10.32 -4.79 -3.46
N VAL A 55 -10.52 -5.05 -2.17
CA VAL A 55 -10.60 -4.01 -1.14
C VAL A 55 -9.22 -3.83 -0.51
N LEU A 56 -8.67 -2.64 -0.60
CA LEU A 56 -7.44 -2.28 0.08
C LEU A 56 -7.68 -2.15 1.59
N VAL A 57 -6.92 -2.86 2.41
CA VAL A 57 -6.94 -2.74 3.86
C VAL A 57 -5.62 -2.12 4.30
N ASN A 58 -5.64 -0.82 4.60
CA ASN A 58 -4.46 -0.13 5.11
C ASN A 58 -4.18 -0.55 6.56
N VAL A 59 -2.96 -1.05 6.79
CA VAL A 59 -2.49 -1.49 8.09
C VAL A 59 -1.37 -0.58 8.56
N ASN A 60 -1.50 -0.04 9.78
CA ASN A 60 -0.46 0.77 10.37
C ASN A 60 0.79 -0.08 10.66
N PRO A 61 1.96 0.24 10.07
CA PRO A 61 3.20 -0.51 10.31
C PRO A 61 3.67 -0.52 11.76
N LEU A 62 3.19 0.42 12.59
CA LEU A 62 3.56 0.53 13.99
C LEU A 62 2.64 -0.27 14.94
N TYR A 63 1.69 -1.02 14.39
CA TYR A 63 0.82 -1.88 15.20
C TYR A 63 1.62 -2.97 15.93
N THR A 64 1.19 -3.23 17.16
CA THR A 64 1.59 -4.42 17.90
C THR A 64 1.00 -5.67 17.24
N SER A 65 1.52 -6.85 17.59
CA SER A 65 0.98 -8.13 17.12
C SER A 65 -0.50 -8.32 17.48
N ARG A 66 -0.94 -7.80 18.63
CA ARG A 66 -2.34 -7.87 19.07
C ARG A 66 -3.25 -6.97 18.21
N GLU A 67 -2.83 -5.74 17.91
CA GLU A 67 -3.60 -4.81 17.05
C GLU A 67 -3.67 -5.34 15.62
N LEU A 68 -2.57 -5.90 15.12
CA LEU A 68 -2.52 -6.54 13.81
C LEU A 68 -3.46 -7.75 13.76
N SER A 69 -3.42 -8.62 14.77
CA SER A 69 -4.30 -9.78 14.91
C SER A 69 -5.77 -9.37 14.84
N HIS A 70 -6.15 -8.35 15.62
CA HIS A 70 -7.53 -7.82 15.57
C HIS A 70 -7.91 -7.33 14.17
N GLN A 71 -7.08 -6.52 13.54
CA GLN A 71 -7.39 -5.94 12.22
C GLN A 71 -7.48 -7.01 11.13
N LEU A 72 -6.59 -8.01 11.13
CA LEU A 72 -6.63 -9.10 10.15
C LEU A 72 -7.88 -9.97 10.31
N HIS A 73 -8.27 -10.25 11.54
CA HIS A 73 -9.49 -10.99 11.84
C HIS A 73 -10.74 -10.21 11.41
N ASP A 74 -10.88 -8.97 11.87
CA ASP A 74 -12.05 -8.13 11.61
C ASP A 74 -12.23 -7.78 10.14
N SER A 75 -11.12 -7.49 9.44
CA SER A 75 -11.19 -7.19 8.00
C SER A 75 -11.47 -8.40 7.12
N GLY A 76 -11.13 -9.60 7.57
CA GLY A 76 -11.17 -10.81 6.75
C GLY A 76 -10.22 -10.74 5.55
N ALA A 77 -9.05 -10.10 5.70
CA ALA A 77 -8.05 -10.03 4.65
C ALA A 77 -7.54 -11.43 4.28
N LYS A 78 -7.53 -11.76 2.98
CA LYS A 78 -7.06 -13.04 2.46
C LYS A 78 -5.59 -13.02 2.03
N ALA A 79 -5.04 -11.85 1.74
CA ALA A 79 -3.64 -11.67 1.44
C ALA A 79 -3.08 -10.47 2.21
N LEU A 80 -1.77 -10.49 2.48
CA LEU A 80 -1.07 -9.42 3.19
C LEU A 80 0.25 -9.10 2.48
N PHE A 81 0.39 -7.86 2.01
CA PHE A 81 1.68 -7.29 1.65
C PHE A 81 2.30 -6.64 2.88
N ILE A 82 3.48 -7.07 3.28
CA ILE A 82 4.13 -6.59 4.50
C ILE A 82 5.63 -6.36 4.26
N VAL A 83 6.17 -5.26 4.80
CA VAL A 83 7.62 -5.03 4.77
C VAL A 83 8.29 -5.93 5.81
N GLU A 84 9.42 -6.54 5.44
CA GLU A 84 10.14 -7.52 6.29
C GLU A 84 10.50 -7.00 7.69
N ASN A 85 10.59 -5.66 7.85
CA ASN A 85 10.79 -5.01 9.15
C ASN A 85 9.68 -5.34 10.18
N PHE A 86 8.49 -5.64 9.68
CA PHE A 86 7.30 -5.93 10.49
C PHE A 86 6.88 -7.41 10.42
N ALA A 87 7.67 -8.23 9.72
CA ALA A 87 7.39 -9.65 9.54
C ALA A 87 7.31 -10.40 10.90
N LYS A 88 8.12 -10.00 11.88
CA LYS A 88 8.08 -10.55 13.24
C LYS A 88 6.76 -10.23 13.93
N THR A 89 6.23 -9.01 13.77
CA THR A 89 4.93 -8.60 14.30
C THR A 89 3.81 -9.49 13.75
N TYR A 90 3.84 -9.79 12.45
CA TYR A 90 2.89 -10.72 11.84
C TYR A 90 3.08 -12.16 12.32
N GLN A 91 4.34 -12.61 12.44
CA GLN A 91 4.62 -13.94 12.97
C GLN A 91 4.04 -14.12 14.37
N ASP A 92 4.16 -13.11 15.23
CA ASP A 92 3.72 -13.12 16.62
C ASP A 92 2.22 -12.80 16.79
N ALA A 93 1.51 -12.48 15.74
CA ALA A 93 0.06 -12.32 15.77
C ALA A 93 -0.59 -13.68 16.07
N GLU A 94 -1.41 -13.73 17.14
CA GLU A 94 -2.08 -14.95 17.58
C GLU A 94 -3.14 -15.39 16.58
N ASP A 95 -3.92 -14.45 16.06
CA ASP A 95 -4.93 -14.67 15.03
C ASP A 95 -4.52 -13.91 13.76
N LYS A 96 -4.41 -14.61 12.66
CA LYS A 96 -4.09 -14.08 11.33
C LYS A 96 -5.33 -13.93 10.44
N GLY A 97 -6.52 -14.15 11.01
CA GLY A 97 -7.77 -14.10 10.30
C GLY A 97 -7.81 -15.11 9.13
N GLN A 98 -8.14 -14.61 7.94
CA GLN A 98 -8.25 -15.40 6.71
C GLN A 98 -7.02 -15.25 5.79
N VAL A 99 -5.87 -14.77 6.30
CA VAL A 99 -4.67 -14.55 5.47
C VAL A 99 -4.06 -15.88 5.04
N GLU A 100 -4.20 -16.19 3.77
CA GLU A 100 -3.64 -17.37 3.10
C GLU A 100 -2.33 -17.04 2.36
N HIS A 101 -2.17 -15.79 1.92
CA HIS A 101 -1.04 -15.35 1.10
C HIS A 101 -0.30 -14.20 1.75
N VAL A 102 0.98 -14.40 2.04
CA VAL A 102 1.86 -13.36 2.58
C VAL A 102 2.92 -12.99 1.56
N ILE A 103 2.96 -11.70 1.20
CA ILE A 103 3.94 -11.16 0.26
C ILE A 103 4.91 -10.25 1.01
N LEU A 104 6.17 -10.70 1.12
CA LEU A 104 7.22 -9.97 1.80
C LEU A 104 7.89 -8.95 0.89
N CYS A 105 7.83 -7.68 1.30
CA CYS A 105 8.48 -6.57 0.62
C CYS A 105 9.77 -6.18 1.36
N LYS A 106 10.83 -5.88 0.63
CA LYS A 106 12.06 -5.29 1.17
C LYS A 106 12.15 -3.83 0.76
N ILE A 107 12.66 -2.98 1.63
CA ILE A 107 12.78 -1.52 1.37
C ILE A 107 13.50 -1.25 0.05
N GLY A 108 14.49 -2.07 -0.30
CA GLY A 108 15.29 -1.91 -1.51
C GLY A 108 14.71 -2.53 -2.79
N ASP A 109 13.54 -3.16 -2.75
CA ASP A 109 13.06 -3.97 -3.91
C ASP A 109 12.87 -3.16 -5.19
N MET A 110 12.49 -1.89 -5.10
CA MET A 110 12.28 -1.00 -6.25
C MET A 110 13.39 0.06 -6.42
N LEU A 111 14.53 -0.10 -5.76
CA LEU A 111 15.67 0.84 -5.88
C LEU A 111 16.69 0.43 -6.97
N GLY A 112 16.36 -0.56 -7.81
CA GLY A 112 17.29 -1.20 -8.75
C GLY A 112 18.10 -2.32 -8.09
N THR A 113 18.88 -3.05 -8.90
CA THR A 113 19.55 -4.29 -8.44
C THR A 113 20.64 -4.02 -7.42
N LEU A 114 21.65 -3.22 -7.77
CA LEU A 114 22.83 -2.98 -6.92
C LEU A 114 22.45 -2.13 -5.69
N LYS A 115 21.77 -0.99 -5.92
CA LYS A 115 21.37 -0.08 -4.85
C LYS A 115 20.39 -0.74 -3.89
N GLY A 116 19.41 -1.48 -4.42
CA GLY A 116 18.46 -2.24 -3.62
C GLY A 116 19.13 -3.29 -2.75
N ALA A 117 20.12 -4.03 -3.30
CA ALA A 117 20.87 -5.02 -2.55
C ALA A 117 21.65 -4.37 -1.39
N VAL A 118 22.34 -3.25 -1.65
CA VAL A 118 23.08 -2.50 -0.62
C VAL A 118 22.13 -2.00 0.47
N VAL A 119 20.99 -1.39 0.10
CA VAL A 119 20.01 -0.88 1.08
C VAL A 119 19.46 -2.02 1.94
N ASN A 120 19.10 -3.16 1.35
CA ASN A 120 18.61 -4.31 2.09
C ASN A 120 19.67 -4.89 3.04
N LEU A 121 20.95 -4.97 2.59
CA LEU A 121 22.04 -5.43 3.42
C LEU A 121 22.29 -4.49 4.61
N VAL A 122 22.31 -3.18 4.36
CA VAL A 122 22.47 -2.17 5.42
C VAL A 122 21.32 -2.23 6.42
N ALA A 123 20.06 -2.30 5.94
CA ALA A 123 18.89 -2.39 6.81
C ALA A 123 18.95 -3.63 7.71
N ARG A 124 19.37 -4.77 7.18
CA ARG A 124 19.42 -6.04 7.91
C ARG A 124 20.63 -6.16 8.86
N HIS A 125 21.83 -5.89 8.36
CA HIS A 125 23.07 -6.22 9.09
C HIS A 125 23.70 -5.04 9.80
N VAL A 126 23.59 -3.83 9.26
CA VAL A 126 24.19 -2.62 9.85
C VAL A 126 23.21 -1.93 10.79
N LYS A 127 22.03 -1.60 10.29
CA LYS A 127 21.00 -0.91 11.07
C LYS A 127 20.20 -1.85 11.97
N LYS A 128 20.27 -3.16 11.75
CA LYS A 128 19.54 -4.20 12.50
C LYS A 128 18.04 -3.89 12.63
N MET A 129 17.46 -3.31 11.57
CA MET A 129 16.04 -2.89 11.54
C MET A 129 15.08 -4.05 11.32
N ILE A 130 15.59 -5.26 11.05
CA ILE A 130 14.79 -6.42 10.71
C ILE A 130 15.00 -7.47 11.80
N PRO A 131 14.04 -7.64 12.74
CA PRO A 131 14.08 -8.72 13.72
C PRO A 131 14.11 -10.09 13.03
N ALA A 132 14.65 -11.09 13.70
CA ALA A 132 14.61 -12.47 13.20
C ALA A 132 13.15 -12.96 13.11
N TYR A 133 12.77 -13.50 11.97
CA TYR A 133 11.46 -14.08 11.72
C TYR A 133 11.56 -15.32 10.85
N SER A 134 10.51 -16.14 10.86
CA SER A 134 10.35 -17.30 9.97
C SER A 134 8.93 -17.30 9.38
N LEU A 135 8.85 -17.08 8.08
CA LEU A 135 7.61 -17.13 7.28
C LEU A 135 7.90 -17.93 6.01
N PRO A 136 8.01 -19.27 6.12
CA PRO A 136 8.50 -20.13 5.04
C PRO A 136 7.59 -20.10 3.80
N ASP A 137 6.28 -19.93 3.97
CA ASP A 137 5.29 -19.94 2.90
C ASP A 137 5.11 -18.56 2.23
N SER A 138 5.91 -17.57 2.64
CA SER A 138 5.80 -16.22 2.07
C SER A 138 6.48 -16.11 0.71
N VAL A 139 5.90 -15.30 -0.16
CA VAL A 139 6.44 -14.97 -1.49
C VAL A 139 7.10 -13.61 -1.44
N SER A 140 8.25 -13.42 -2.08
CA SER A 140 8.87 -12.09 -2.16
C SER A 140 8.11 -11.18 -3.13
N PHE A 141 8.09 -9.86 -2.85
CA PHE A 141 7.48 -8.86 -3.73
C PHE A 141 7.97 -8.96 -5.18
N LYS A 142 9.27 -9.20 -5.38
CA LYS A 142 9.85 -9.36 -6.72
C LYS A 142 9.32 -10.60 -7.44
N GLN A 143 9.14 -11.71 -6.72
CA GLN A 143 8.50 -12.90 -7.28
C GLN A 143 7.04 -12.61 -7.64
N ALA A 144 6.26 -12.02 -6.74
CA ALA A 144 4.87 -11.64 -7.00
C ALA A 144 4.75 -10.71 -8.21
N LEU A 145 5.60 -9.67 -8.30
CA LEU A 145 5.61 -8.70 -9.39
C LEU A 145 5.90 -9.35 -10.75
N ASN A 146 6.76 -10.38 -10.79
CA ASN A 146 7.18 -11.02 -12.03
C ASN A 146 6.48 -12.36 -12.32
N ALA A 147 5.62 -12.84 -11.41
CA ALA A 147 4.96 -14.13 -11.54
C ALA A 147 4.00 -14.20 -12.72
N VAL A 148 3.27 -13.12 -12.97
CA VAL A 148 2.22 -13.06 -14.00
C VAL A 148 2.38 -11.80 -14.84
N SER A 149 2.27 -11.95 -16.16
CA SER A 149 2.34 -10.79 -17.07
C SER A 149 1.15 -9.84 -16.85
N ALA A 150 1.41 -8.55 -16.96
CA ALA A 150 0.37 -7.49 -16.95
C ALA A 150 -0.71 -7.69 -18.03
N SER A 151 -0.39 -8.40 -19.12
CA SER A 151 -1.35 -8.73 -20.19
C SER A 151 -2.42 -9.74 -19.77
N LYS A 152 -2.21 -10.46 -18.66
CA LYS A 152 -3.18 -11.40 -18.08
C LYS A 152 -4.18 -10.73 -17.15
N TYR A 153 -3.98 -9.46 -16.82
CA TYR A 153 -4.90 -8.70 -16.01
C TYR A 153 -6.30 -8.65 -16.65
N GLN A 154 -7.30 -9.05 -15.89
CA GLN A 154 -8.71 -8.96 -16.28
C GLN A 154 -9.37 -7.85 -15.47
N ARG A 155 -9.83 -6.81 -16.18
CA ARG A 155 -10.54 -5.71 -15.53
C ARG A 155 -11.91 -6.20 -15.05
N PRO A 156 -12.19 -6.14 -13.73
CA PRO A 156 -13.50 -6.51 -13.21
C PRO A 156 -14.54 -5.44 -13.58
N ASP A 157 -15.79 -5.83 -13.63
CA ASP A 157 -16.91 -4.88 -13.69
C ASP A 157 -17.10 -4.23 -12.31
N MET A 158 -16.99 -2.89 -12.24
CA MET A 158 -16.98 -2.13 -11.01
C MET A 158 -18.07 -1.07 -10.99
N ASN A 159 -18.71 -0.93 -9.82
CA ASN A 159 -19.69 0.11 -9.54
C ASN A 159 -19.13 1.11 -8.53
N LEU A 160 -19.63 2.33 -8.54
CA LEU A 160 -19.25 3.37 -7.57
C LEU A 160 -19.60 2.98 -6.12
N SER A 161 -20.57 2.11 -5.92
CA SER A 161 -20.96 1.57 -4.61
C SER A 161 -20.05 0.46 -4.08
N ASP A 162 -19.22 -0.14 -4.94
CA ASP A 162 -18.29 -1.19 -4.51
C ASP A 162 -17.28 -0.62 -3.51
N VAL A 163 -16.97 -1.38 -2.47
CA VAL A 163 -15.99 -0.98 -1.45
C VAL A 163 -14.58 -1.05 -2.06
N ALA A 164 -13.83 0.03 -1.94
CA ALA A 164 -12.47 0.15 -2.44
C ALA A 164 -11.41 0.07 -1.33
N LEU A 165 -11.76 0.56 -0.12
CA LEU A 165 -10.82 0.74 0.97
C LEU A 165 -11.49 0.48 2.32
N LEU A 166 -10.83 -0.27 3.20
CA LEU A 166 -11.11 -0.30 4.64
C LEU A 166 -10.04 0.53 5.36
N GLN A 167 -10.49 1.63 5.98
CA GLN A 167 -9.62 2.46 6.79
C GLN A 167 -9.92 2.27 8.26
N TYR A 168 -8.98 1.67 8.97
CA TYR A 168 -9.09 1.50 10.42
C TYR A 168 -8.71 2.79 11.14
N THR A 169 -9.55 3.18 12.08
CA THR A 169 -9.31 4.34 12.93
C THR A 169 -9.30 3.89 14.39
N GLY A 170 -8.31 4.37 15.15
CA GLY A 170 -8.31 4.21 16.61
C GLY A 170 -9.48 5.01 17.18
N GLY A 171 -10.52 4.33 17.64
CA GLY A 171 -11.61 4.98 18.36
C GLY A 171 -11.14 5.47 19.74
N THR A 172 -11.69 6.58 20.21
CA THR A 172 -11.43 7.12 21.55
C THR A 172 -11.94 6.19 22.67
N THR A 173 -12.67 5.13 22.33
CA THR A 173 -13.43 4.28 23.26
C THR A 173 -13.07 2.79 23.19
N GLY A 174 -12.00 2.37 22.51
CA GLY A 174 -11.65 0.94 22.48
C GLY A 174 -11.09 0.43 21.15
N VAL A 175 -11.62 -0.67 20.68
CA VAL A 175 -11.13 -1.44 19.54
C VAL A 175 -11.27 -0.65 18.23
N ALA A 176 -10.21 -0.63 17.41
CA ALA A 176 -10.22 0.04 16.12
C ALA A 176 -11.30 -0.54 15.20
N LYS A 177 -12.02 0.33 14.49
CA LYS A 177 -13.09 -0.03 13.55
C LYS A 177 -12.71 0.34 12.13
N GLY A 178 -13.03 -0.52 11.17
CA GLY A 178 -12.78 -0.30 9.75
C GLY A 178 -13.92 0.49 9.08
N ALA A 179 -13.67 1.75 8.73
CA ALA A 179 -14.58 2.51 7.89
C ALA A 179 -14.53 1.98 6.46
N MET A 180 -15.68 1.62 5.89
CA MET A 180 -15.81 1.18 4.51
C MET A 180 -15.94 2.38 3.57
N LEU A 181 -14.98 2.56 2.68
CA LEU A 181 -15.01 3.61 1.66
C LEU A 181 -15.21 3.00 0.28
N SER A 182 -16.27 3.42 -0.40
CA SER A 182 -16.57 2.96 -1.76
C SER A 182 -15.70 3.69 -2.80
N HIS A 183 -15.64 3.16 -4.02
CA HIS A 183 -15.05 3.86 -5.16
C HIS A 183 -15.67 5.25 -5.34
N GLY A 184 -16.99 5.37 -5.17
CA GLY A 184 -17.70 6.65 -5.24
C GLY A 184 -17.22 7.66 -4.18
N ASN A 185 -16.99 7.21 -2.94
CA ASN A 185 -16.45 8.08 -1.89
C ASN A 185 -15.05 8.60 -2.25
N LEU A 186 -14.16 7.71 -2.76
CA LEU A 186 -12.81 8.12 -3.15
C LEU A 186 -12.84 9.11 -4.32
N VAL A 187 -13.63 8.83 -5.37
CA VAL A 187 -13.75 9.72 -6.53
C VAL A 187 -14.36 11.08 -6.13
N ALA A 188 -15.43 11.09 -5.35
CA ALA A 188 -16.06 12.33 -4.89
C ALA A 188 -15.08 13.18 -4.06
N ASN A 189 -14.36 12.56 -3.12
CA ASN A 189 -13.37 13.27 -2.30
C ASN A 189 -12.20 13.80 -3.15
N MET A 190 -11.70 13.02 -4.11
CA MET A 190 -10.66 13.47 -5.03
C MET A 190 -11.10 14.70 -5.84
N LEU A 191 -12.34 14.71 -6.35
CA LEU A 191 -12.90 15.85 -7.08
C LEU A 191 -13.10 17.07 -6.18
N GLN A 192 -13.53 16.89 -4.92
CA GLN A 192 -13.64 17.95 -3.93
C GLN A 192 -12.26 18.57 -3.62
N ILE A 193 -11.22 17.74 -3.44
CA ILE A 193 -9.85 18.21 -3.26
C ILE A 193 -9.40 19.02 -4.48
N SER A 194 -9.65 18.52 -5.69
CA SER A 194 -9.29 19.22 -6.93
C SER A 194 -9.98 20.58 -7.02
N ALA A 195 -11.28 20.66 -6.74
CA ALA A 195 -12.03 21.92 -6.75
C ALA A 195 -11.50 22.90 -5.70
N LEU A 196 -11.20 22.42 -4.48
CA LEU A 196 -10.64 23.24 -3.41
C LEU A 196 -9.25 23.79 -3.80
N MET A 197 -8.38 22.95 -4.32
CA MET A 197 -7.03 23.36 -4.72
C MET A 197 -7.08 24.38 -5.85
N ASN A 198 -7.90 24.16 -6.87
CA ASN A 198 -8.09 25.13 -7.97
C ASN A 198 -8.69 26.47 -7.51
N SER A 199 -9.48 26.48 -6.43
CA SER A 199 -10.03 27.73 -5.88
C SER A 199 -9.07 28.45 -4.93
N ALA A 200 -8.13 27.72 -4.33
CA ALA A 200 -7.19 28.27 -3.33
C ALA A 200 -5.91 28.84 -3.97
N PHE A 201 -5.57 28.41 -5.17
CA PHE A 201 -4.41 28.86 -5.91
C PHE A 201 -4.88 29.54 -7.19
N ASP A 202 -4.54 30.82 -7.36
CA ASP A 202 -4.91 31.63 -8.54
C ASP A 202 -4.25 31.14 -9.84
N ASP A 203 -3.19 30.37 -9.74
CA ASP A 203 -2.50 29.74 -10.86
C ASP A 203 -2.98 28.30 -11.05
N ASP A 204 -3.17 27.91 -12.31
CA ASP A 204 -3.44 26.51 -12.65
C ASP A 204 -2.33 25.59 -12.10
N VAL A 205 -2.74 24.48 -11.51
CA VAL A 205 -1.79 23.46 -11.04
C VAL A 205 -0.95 22.98 -12.21
N ASP A 206 0.37 23.27 -12.17
CA ASP A 206 1.30 22.88 -13.24
C ASP A 206 1.66 21.39 -13.08
N ALA A 207 1.69 20.68 -14.22
CA ALA A 207 2.13 19.28 -14.27
C ALA A 207 3.58 19.07 -13.75
N ASN A 208 4.36 20.14 -13.64
CA ASN A 208 5.70 20.12 -13.01
C ASN A 208 5.68 20.28 -11.49
N ASP A 209 4.52 20.54 -10.88
CA ASP A 209 4.43 20.70 -9.45
C ASP A 209 4.75 19.39 -8.71
N VAL A 210 5.35 19.57 -7.54
CA VAL A 210 5.83 18.49 -6.71
C VAL A 210 5.14 18.54 -5.34
N ILE A 211 4.42 17.50 -5.02
CA ILE A 211 3.78 17.35 -3.69
C ILE A 211 4.71 16.60 -2.75
N LEU A 212 5.05 17.26 -1.63
CA LEU A 212 5.81 16.64 -0.56
C LEU A 212 4.91 15.82 0.34
N THR A 213 5.10 14.50 0.33
CA THR A 213 4.33 13.55 1.12
C THR A 213 5.05 13.24 2.43
N ALA A 214 4.87 14.10 3.42
CA ALA A 214 5.40 13.87 4.77
C ALA A 214 4.52 12.93 5.61
N LEU A 215 3.22 12.86 5.28
CA LEU A 215 2.26 12.02 5.99
C LEU A 215 2.24 10.58 5.45
N PRO A 216 1.92 9.59 6.31
CA PRO A 216 1.88 8.20 5.89
C PRO A 216 0.78 7.92 4.86
N LEU A 217 1.12 7.30 3.73
CA LEU A 217 0.16 6.94 2.68
C LEU A 217 -0.86 5.88 3.12
N TYR A 218 -0.54 5.07 4.14
CA TYR A 218 -1.53 4.14 4.72
C TYR A 218 -2.64 4.84 5.51
N HIS A 219 -2.54 6.16 5.73
CA HIS A 219 -3.59 6.96 6.33
C HIS A 219 -4.44 7.61 5.23
N VAL A 220 -5.78 7.54 5.35
CA VAL A 220 -6.71 7.97 4.29
C VAL A 220 -6.49 9.40 3.81
N PHE A 221 -6.18 10.34 4.71
CA PHE A 221 -5.93 11.73 4.32
C PHE A 221 -4.75 11.83 3.34
N SER A 222 -3.61 11.25 3.68
CA SER A 222 -2.43 11.25 2.81
C SER A 222 -2.67 10.42 1.54
N PHE A 223 -3.37 9.29 1.64
CA PHE A 223 -3.75 8.48 0.49
C PHE A 223 -4.54 9.29 -0.53
N MET A 224 -5.51 10.09 -0.07
CA MET A 224 -6.36 10.91 -0.95
C MET A 224 -5.62 12.15 -1.47
N VAL A 225 -5.02 12.95 -0.59
CA VAL A 225 -4.40 14.24 -0.95
C VAL A 225 -3.05 14.05 -1.65
N CYS A 226 -2.17 13.23 -1.07
CA CYS A 226 -0.82 13.04 -1.60
C CYS A 226 -0.72 11.86 -2.59
N GLY A 227 -1.69 10.94 -2.60
CA GLY A 227 -1.73 9.81 -3.51
C GLY A 227 -2.69 10.03 -4.68
N MET A 228 -4.00 9.88 -4.42
CA MET A 228 -5.01 9.85 -5.49
C MET A 228 -5.12 11.18 -6.25
N TYR A 229 -5.16 12.31 -5.55
CA TYR A 229 -5.21 13.64 -6.18
C TYR A 229 -3.95 13.92 -7.03
N VAL A 230 -2.77 13.61 -6.50
CA VAL A 230 -1.50 13.78 -7.23
C VAL A 230 -1.50 12.97 -8.54
N MET A 231 -1.98 11.73 -8.48
CA MET A 231 -2.10 10.89 -9.68
C MET A 231 -3.16 11.40 -10.65
N TYR A 232 -4.27 11.93 -10.15
CA TYR A 232 -5.33 12.51 -10.98
C TYR A 232 -4.86 13.74 -11.75
N GLN A 233 -4.08 14.60 -11.12
CA GLN A 233 -3.53 15.82 -11.73
C GLN A 233 -2.25 15.56 -12.55
N GLY A 234 -1.67 14.36 -12.48
CA GLY A 234 -0.42 14.05 -13.18
C GLY A 234 0.83 14.66 -12.53
N LEU A 235 0.76 15.04 -11.25
CA LEU A 235 1.82 15.70 -10.51
C LEU A 235 2.90 14.72 -10.05
N SER A 236 4.06 15.28 -9.67
CA SER A 236 5.12 14.50 -9.04
C SER A 236 4.89 14.38 -7.54
N LEU A 237 5.19 13.20 -6.97
CA LEU A 237 5.13 12.94 -5.55
C LEU A 237 6.53 12.62 -5.03
N ILE A 238 6.97 13.35 -4.02
CA ILE A 238 8.21 13.06 -3.30
C ILE A 238 7.86 12.71 -1.85
N HIS A 239 8.23 11.52 -1.40
CA HIS A 239 8.14 11.20 0.02
C HIS A 239 9.51 11.37 0.70
N ILE A 240 9.51 12.00 1.86
CA ILE A 240 10.64 11.99 2.78
C ILE A 240 10.40 10.82 3.73
N SER A 241 11.20 9.75 3.61
CA SER A 241 11.34 8.83 4.71
C SER A 241 12.28 9.51 5.71
N GLU A 242 11.74 10.05 6.79
CA GLU A 242 12.60 10.33 7.93
C GLU A 242 13.27 9.02 8.35
N PRO A 243 14.59 9.04 8.62
CA PRO A 243 15.18 7.95 9.36
C PRO A 243 14.38 7.89 10.67
N THR A 244 13.70 6.75 10.89
CA THR A 244 12.94 6.49 12.10
C THR A 244 13.73 7.00 13.31
N ARG A 245 13.25 8.06 13.96
CA ARG A 245 13.73 8.40 15.30
C ARG A 245 13.41 7.19 16.16
N PRO A 246 14.37 6.58 16.84
CA PRO A 246 14.04 5.64 17.90
C PRO A 246 13.25 6.41 18.96
N TYR A 247 12.01 6.00 19.19
CA TYR A 247 11.25 6.43 20.34
C TYR A 247 11.76 5.71 21.58
#